data_d629de70b350129dd85a35b3c7260df5
#
_entry.id   d629de70b350129dd85a35b3c7260df5
#
_cell.length_a   1.000
_cell.length_b   1.000
_cell.length_c   1.000
_cell.angle_alpha   90.00
_cell.angle_beta   90.00
_cell.angle_gamma   90.00
#
_symmetry.space_group_name_H-M   'P 1'
#
loop_
_entity.id
_entity.type
_entity.pdbx_description
1 polymer ?
#
loop_
_entity_poly.entity_id
_entity_poly.type
_entity_poly.pdbx_seq_one_letter_code
_entity_poly.pdbx_strand_id
1 'polypeptide(L)'
;INEIGTYSVTVTDPNGCSSSRSFTILASETAIINGVSVAASTINNTVSVDVTGSGDYEYSFDNPEGPYQMSPLFTNVKAGFHTIYVRDINDCTTASKLISVLGFPKFLTPNNDGYHDTWHALGVNTVFQEGIQINIFSKEGKLVASLTNNTSGWDGTFKGRKLPSSDYWFTATLINGQVYTGYFSLKR
;
A
#
# COMPACT_ATOMS: atom_id res chain seq x y z
N ILE A 1 19.17 -20.12 29.45
CA ILE A 1 18.91 -18.71 29.83
C ILE A 1 17.71 -18.28 29.02
N ASN A 2 16.62 -17.91 29.69
CA ASN A 2 15.33 -17.54 29.05
C ASN A 2 14.86 -16.13 29.42
N GLU A 3 15.71 -15.36 30.09
CA GLU A 3 15.36 -14.01 30.52
C GLU A 3 16.22 -12.99 29.77
N ILE A 4 15.62 -11.83 29.50
CA ILE A 4 16.33 -10.68 28.93
C ILE A 4 17.36 -10.16 29.93
N GLY A 5 18.53 -9.75 29.45
CA GLY A 5 19.59 -9.23 30.31
C GLY A 5 20.98 -9.43 29.73
N THR A 6 21.97 -8.86 30.41
CA THR A 6 23.36 -9.04 30.07
C THR A 6 23.97 -10.14 30.94
N TYR A 7 24.53 -11.12 30.31
CA TYR A 7 25.15 -12.29 30.95
C TYR A 7 26.65 -12.29 30.71
N SER A 8 27.40 -12.85 31.65
CA SER A 8 28.83 -13.00 31.54
C SER A 8 29.21 -14.47 31.76
N VAL A 9 30.08 -14.99 30.90
CA VAL A 9 30.71 -16.31 31.06
C VAL A 9 32.17 -16.08 31.37
N THR A 10 32.62 -16.65 32.50
CA THR A 10 34.04 -16.64 32.91
C THR A 10 34.58 -18.07 32.84
N VAL A 11 35.67 -18.24 32.14
CA VAL A 11 36.42 -19.49 32.09
C VAL A 11 37.70 -19.29 32.88
N THR A 12 37.99 -20.21 33.82
CA THR A 12 39.17 -20.18 34.64
C THR A 12 39.98 -21.47 34.39
N ASP A 13 41.24 -21.35 34.11
CA ASP A 13 42.14 -22.48 33.92
C ASP A 13 42.58 -23.08 35.27
N PRO A 14 43.20 -24.28 35.29
CA PRO A 14 43.69 -24.90 36.52
C PRO A 14 44.78 -24.09 37.26
N ASN A 15 45.41 -23.13 36.60
CA ASN A 15 46.45 -22.26 37.19
C ASN A 15 45.85 -20.96 37.75
N GLY A 16 44.51 -20.80 37.68
CA GLY A 16 43.79 -19.64 38.22
C GLY A 16 43.66 -18.45 37.26
N CYS A 17 44.16 -18.55 36.02
CA CYS A 17 43.95 -17.51 35.01
C CYS A 17 42.49 -17.54 34.50
N SER A 18 41.84 -16.39 34.47
CA SER A 18 40.46 -16.30 34.03
C SER A 18 40.28 -15.31 32.89
N SER A 19 39.33 -15.62 32.01
CA SER A 19 38.87 -14.75 30.92
C SER A 19 37.37 -14.73 30.92
N SER A 20 36.79 -13.54 30.78
CA SER A 20 35.31 -13.33 30.74
C SER A 20 34.88 -12.76 29.41
N ARG A 21 33.70 -13.21 28.94
CA ARG A 21 32.97 -12.63 27.84
C ARG A 21 31.54 -12.38 28.26
N SER A 22 31.02 -11.20 27.91
CA SER A 22 29.60 -10.86 28.11
C SER A 22 28.85 -10.90 26.79
N PHE A 23 27.57 -11.25 26.89
CA PHE A 23 26.58 -11.18 25.80
C PHE A 23 25.23 -10.70 26.37
N THR A 24 24.44 -10.08 25.54
CA THR A 24 23.13 -9.55 25.94
C THR A 24 22.03 -10.32 25.21
N ILE A 25 21.01 -10.74 25.96
CA ILE A 25 19.76 -11.27 25.43
C ILE A 25 18.77 -10.09 25.40
N LEU A 26 18.31 -9.77 24.21
CA LEU A 26 17.31 -8.72 23.98
C LEU A 26 15.91 -9.35 23.88
N ALA A 27 14.89 -8.56 24.20
CA ALA A 27 13.52 -8.93 23.89
C ALA A 27 13.31 -8.93 22.38
N SER A 28 12.56 -9.90 21.91
CA SER A 28 12.11 -9.98 20.53
C SER A 28 10.67 -10.47 20.53
N GLU A 29 9.79 -9.76 19.87
CA GLU A 29 8.37 -10.11 19.75
C GLU A 29 7.83 -9.75 18.37
N THR A 30 6.72 -10.38 18.00
CA THR A 30 6.02 -10.06 16.74
C THR A 30 5.56 -8.61 16.76
N ALA A 31 5.84 -7.90 15.67
CA ALA A 31 5.37 -6.53 15.48
C ALA A 31 3.85 -6.42 15.51
N ILE A 32 3.34 -5.39 16.16
CA ILE A 32 1.92 -4.99 16.07
C ILE A 32 1.84 -3.81 15.10
N ILE A 33 1.21 -4.03 13.94
CA ILE A 33 1.00 -2.97 12.94
C ILE A 33 -0.22 -2.14 13.38
N ASN A 34 0.01 -1.01 14.06
CA ASN A 34 -1.05 -0.11 14.54
C ASN A 34 -1.77 0.57 13.40
N GLY A 35 -1.01 1.12 12.46
CA GLY A 35 -1.55 1.88 11.35
C GLY A 35 -0.63 1.90 10.13
N VAL A 36 -1.24 2.25 9.01
CA VAL A 36 -0.52 2.56 7.78
C VAL A 36 -1.11 3.84 7.22
N SER A 37 -0.29 4.87 7.11
CA SER A 37 -0.68 6.13 6.48
C SER A 37 -0.23 6.15 5.03
N VAL A 38 -1.16 6.56 4.16
CA VAL A 38 -0.92 6.68 2.72
C VAL A 38 -1.05 8.13 2.32
N ALA A 39 0.06 8.77 1.97
CA ALA A 39 0.05 10.07 1.34
C ALA A 39 -0.12 9.88 -0.17
N ALA A 40 -1.36 9.99 -0.62
CA ALA A 40 -1.71 9.87 -2.03
C ALA A 40 -1.30 11.16 -2.77
N SER A 41 -0.41 11.00 -3.74
CA SER A 41 -0.09 12.00 -4.75
C SER A 41 -0.40 11.41 -6.12
N THR A 42 -0.72 12.24 -7.09
CA THR A 42 -1.03 11.77 -8.45
C THR A 42 0.16 11.06 -9.13
N ILE A 43 1.37 11.20 -8.61
CA ILE A 43 2.59 10.70 -9.24
C ILE A 43 3.45 9.87 -8.28
N ASN A 44 3.57 10.25 -7.00
CA ASN A 44 4.46 9.61 -6.04
C ASN A 44 3.72 9.35 -4.72
N ASN A 45 3.04 8.21 -4.64
CA ASN A 45 2.43 7.83 -3.37
C ASN A 45 3.51 7.38 -2.39
N THR A 46 3.35 7.75 -1.14
CA THR A 46 4.18 7.27 -0.04
C THR A 46 3.35 6.51 0.97
N VAL A 47 3.93 5.45 1.51
CA VAL A 47 3.31 4.61 2.54
C VAL A 47 4.23 4.61 3.74
N SER A 48 3.71 4.98 4.91
CA SER A 48 4.42 4.92 6.19
C SER A 48 3.72 3.96 7.13
N VAL A 49 4.50 3.07 7.73
CA VAL A 49 4.01 2.00 8.61
C VAL A 49 4.30 2.38 10.05
N ASP A 50 3.28 2.31 10.90
CA ASP A 50 3.39 2.51 12.34
C ASP A 50 3.29 1.17 13.06
N VAL A 51 4.32 0.83 13.85
CA VAL A 51 4.40 -0.43 14.57
C VAL A 51 4.76 -0.21 16.03
N THR A 52 4.32 -1.13 16.89
CA THR A 52 4.76 -1.26 18.28
C THR A 52 5.23 -2.68 18.56
N GLY A 53 6.07 -2.81 19.58
CA GLY A 53 6.66 -4.05 20.05
C GLY A 53 8.05 -3.80 20.64
N SER A 54 8.64 -4.82 21.25
CA SER A 54 9.96 -4.78 21.91
C SER A 54 11.10 -5.24 21.02
N GLY A 55 10.86 -5.35 19.68
CA GLY A 55 11.84 -5.83 18.72
C GLY A 55 12.47 -4.72 17.88
N ASP A 56 13.47 -5.11 17.10
CA ASP A 56 14.06 -4.32 16.01
C ASP A 56 13.43 -4.78 14.70
N TYR A 57 12.62 -3.92 14.07
CA TYR A 57 11.77 -4.31 12.97
C TYR A 57 12.31 -3.90 11.61
N GLU A 58 12.10 -4.78 10.65
CA GLU A 58 12.33 -4.52 9.24
C GLU A 58 11.05 -4.78 8.43
N TYR A 59 10.96 -4.13 7.28
CA TYR A 59 9.72 -3.96 6.52
C TYR A 59 9.91 -4.44 5.09
N SER A 60 8.94 -5.19 4.57
CA SER A 60 8.87 -5.55 3.15
C SER A 60 7.52 -5.17 2.54
N PHE A 61 7.51 -4.97 1.23
CA PHE A 61 6.37 -4.53 0.46
C PHE A 61 6.01 -5.58 -0.60
N ASP A 62 4.79 -6.09 -0.57
CA ASP A 62 4.23 -7.10 -1.49
C ASP A 62 4.93 -8.45 -1.54
N ASN A 63 6.01 -8.63 -0.80
CA ASN A 63 6.75 -9.90 -0.81
C ASN A 63 7.15 -10.32 0.61
N PRO A 64 6.63 -11.45 1.13
CA PRO A 64 6.99 -11.94 2.46
C PRO A 64 8.46 -12.39 2.58
N GLU A 65 9.10 -12.72 1.44
CA GLU A 65 10.50 -13.13 1.41
C GLU A 65 11.47 -11.93 1.26
N GLY A 66 10.93 -10.71 1.14
CA GLY A 66 11.73 -9.51 0.98
C GLY A 66 11.99 -9.09 -0.47
N PRO A 67 12.81 -8.09 -0.73
CA PRO A 67 13.80 -7.51 0.21
C PRO A 67 13.17 -6.74 1.38
N TYR A 68 13.80 -6.85 2.54
CA TYR A 68 13.43 -6.10 3.74
C TYR A 68 14.30 -4.85 3.88
N GLN A 69 13.74 -3.78 4.45
CA GLN A 69 14.42 -2.53 4.77
C GLN A 69 14.12 -2.09 6.22
N MET A 70 15.06 -1.38 6.85
CA MET A 70 14.89 -0.85 8.21
C MET A 70 13.94 0.36 8.27
N SER A 71 13.75 1.05 7.17
CA SER A 71 12.86 2.22 7.11
C SER A 71 11.40 1.78 7.00
N PRO A 72 10.49 2.33 7.81
CA PRO A 72 9.05 2.08 7.69
C PRO A 72 8.41 2.87 6.52
N LEU A 73 9.20 3.64 5.76
CA LEU A 73 8.72 4.51 4.68
C LEU A 73 9.00 3.88 3.31
N PHE A 74 7.94 3.72 2.52
CA PHE A 74 7.99 3.31 1.12
C PHE A 74 7.59 4.47 0.23
N THR A 75 8.35 4.73 -0.82
CA THR A 75 8.12 5.82 -1.79
C THR A 75 7.86 5.27 -3.17
N ASN A 76 7.25 6.08 -4.05
CA ASN A 76 6.90 5.70 -5.43
C ASN A 76 5.98 4.47 -5.50
N VAL A 77 5.10 4.31 -4.52
CA VAL A 77 4.17 3.20 -4.45
C VAL A 77 3.11 3.35 -5.54
N LYS A 78 2.88 2.31 -6.31
CA LYS A 78 1.81 2.29 -7.32
C LYS A 78 0.44 2.30 -6.64
N ALA A 79 -0.57 2.79 -7.36
CA ALA A 79 -1.94 2.65 -6.91
C ALA A 79 -2.42 1.20 -7.03
N GLY A 80 -3.23 0.74 -6.08
CA GLY A 80 -3.73 -0.63 -6.03
C GLY A 80 -3.79 -1.17 -4.60
N PHE A 81 -3.92 -2.48 -4.50
CA PHE A 81 -3.85 -3.20 -3.22
C PHE A 81 -2.44 -3.71 -3.02
N HIS A 82 -1.94 -3.58 -1.80
CA HIS A 82 -0.59 -3.97 -1.40
C HIS A 82 -0.61 -4.63 -0.05
N THR A 83 0.39 -5.46 0.23
CA THR A 83 0.58 -6.06 1.55
C THR A 83 1.90 -5.60 2.14
N ILE A 84 1.83 -5.05 3.34
CA ILE A 84 3.02 -4.74 4.15
C ILE A 84 3.34 -5.97 4.99
N TYR A 85 4.61 -6.32 5.05
CA TYR A 85 5.17 -7.35 5.94
C TYR A 85 6.14 -6.70 6.90
N VAL A 86 6.04 -7.05 8.17
CA VAL A 86 6.91 -6.55 9.24
C VAL A 86 7.40 -7.74 10.05
N ARG A 87 8.70 -7.87 10.20
CA ARG A 87 9.30 -8.90 11.04
C ARG A 87 10.39 -8.32 11.93
N ASP A 88 10.65 -8.99 13.03
CA ASP A 88 11.84 -8.72 13.84
C ASP A 88 13.09 -9.26 13.14
N ILE A 89 14.20 -8.53 13.20
CA ILE A 89 15.49 -8.95 12.61
C ILE A 89 16.04 -10.24 13.26
N ASN A 90 15.57 -10.59 14.46
CA ASN A 90 15.92 -11.83 15.18
C ASN A 90 15.00 -13.00 14.83
N ASP A 91 14.23 -12.87 13.73
CA ASP A 91 13.42 -13.92 13.12
C ASP A 91 12.24 -14.43 13.96
N CYS A 92 11.57 -13.53 14.70
CA CYS A 92 10.24 -13.79 15.21
C CYS A 92 9.21 -13.78 14.05
N THR A 93 8.01 -14.23 14.31
CA THR A 93 6.96 -14.32 13.29
C THR A 93 6.73 -13.01 12.52
N THR A 94 6.39 -13.11 11.24
CA THR A 94 6.10 -11.96 10.38
C THR A 94 4.64 -11.52 10.54
N ALA A 95 4.42 -10.27 10.89
CA ALA A 95 3.12 -9.63 10.84
C ALA A 95 2.84 -9.11 9.42
N SER A 96 1.57 -9.12 8.99
CA SER A 96 1.19 -8.57 7.68
C SER A 96 -0.08 -7.75 7.75
N LYS A 97 -0.20 -6.77 6.85
CA LYS A 97 -1.39 -5.92 6.72
C LYS A 97 -1.66 -5.56 5.27
N LEU A 98 -2.87 -5.89 4.80
CA LEU A 98 -3.36 -5.43 3.52
C LEU A 98 -3.70 -3.94 3.59
N ILE A 99 -3.28 -3.19 2.59
CA ILE A 99 -3.52 -1.75 2.45
C ILE A 99 -4.05 -1.42 1.06
N SER A 100 -4.61 -0.24 0.93
CA SER A 100 -5.06 0.32 -0.34
C SER A 100 -4.37 1.66 -0.61
N VAL A 101 -3.83 1.80 -1.80
CA VAL A 101 -3.31 3.05 -2.35
C VAL A 101 -4.25 3.51 -3.47
N LEU A 102 -5.06 4.52 -3.17
CA LEU A 102 -6.02 5.07 -4.15
C LEU A 102 -5.27 5.73 -5.31
N GLY A 103 -5.74 5.47 -6.53
CA GLY A 103 -5.21 6.13 -7.71
C GLY A 103 -6.17 6.12 -8.88
N PHE A 104 -5.86 6.97 -9.87
CA PHE A 104 -6.71 7.19 -11.03
C PHE A 104 -5.87 7.02 -12.31
N PRO A 105 -6.19 6.03 -13.18
CA PRO A 105 -5.46 5.80 -14.41
C PRO A 105 -5.47 7.02 -15.33
N LYS A 106 -4.39 7.24 -16.06
CA LYS A 106 -4.22 8.39 -16.94
C LYS A 106 -4.85 8.21 -18.32
N PHE A 107 -5.20 6.99 -18.67
CA PHE A 107 -5.79 6.67 -19.98
C PHE A 107 -6.67 5.42 -19.93
N LEU A 108 -7.46 5.27 -20.96
CA LEU A 108 -8.36 4.16 -21.27
C LEU A 108 -8.19 3.82 -22.76
N THR A 109 -8.02 2.54 -23.08
CA THR A 109 -7.85 2.02 -24.45
C THR A 109 -8.79 0.85 -24.71
N PRO A 110 -10.09 1.08 -24.90
CA PRO A 110 -11.08 0.01 -24.99
C PRO A 110 -11.03 -0.70 -26.35
N ASN A 111 -10.02 -1.55 -26.52
CA ASN A 111 -9.75 -2.36 -27.73
C ASN A 111 -10.03 -3.86 -27.50
N ASN A 112 -10.43 -4.23 -26.28
CA ASN A 112 -10.76 -5.58 -25.85
C ASN A 112 -9.55 -6.54 -25.85
N ASP A 113 -8.35 -6.01 -25.53
CA ASP A 113 -7.12 -6.80 -25.37
C ASP A 113 -6.89 -7.26 -23.91
N GLY A 114 -7.78 -6.85 -22.98
CA GLY A 114 -7.71 -7.14 -21.56
C GLY A 114 -6.91 -6.11 -20.74
N TYR A 115 -6.34 -5.09 -21.38
CA TYR A 115 -5.55 -4.05 -20.72
C TYR A 115 -6.19 -2.67 -20.94
N HIS A 116 -6.47 -1.96 -19.83
CA HIS A 116 -7.07 -0.63 -19.88
C HIS A 116 -8.37 -0.52 -20.72
N ASP A 117 -9.11 -1.61 -20.87
CA ASP A 117 -10.40 -1.64 -21.57
C ASP A 117 -11.50 -0.90 -20.83
N THR A 118 -11.36 -0.76 -19.52
CA THR A 118 -12.24 0.05 -18.68
C THR A 118 -11.43 0.99 -17.80
N TRP A 119 -12.01 2.16 -17.53
CA TRP A 119 -11.45 3.13 -16.58
C TRP A 119 -12.18 3.05 -15.24
N HIS A 120 -11.45 2.83 -14.18
CA HIS A 120 -11.93 2.82 -12.79
C HIS A 120 -10.82 3.28 -11.84
N ALA A 121 -11.18 3.71 -10.64
CA ALA A 121 -10.19 4.00 -9.62
C ALA A 121 -9.50 2.71 -9.13
N LEU A 122 -8.21 2.78 -8.91
CA LEU A 122 -7.39 1.69 -8.36
C LEU A 122 -7.39 1.72 -6.83
N GLY A 123 -7.25 0.56 -6.20
CA GLY A 123 -7.28 0.44 -4.74
C GLY A 123 -8.68 0.61 -4.14
N VAL A 124 -9.73 0.34 -4.91
CA VAL A 124 -11.14 0.48 -4.50
C VAL A 124 -11.82 -0.89 -4.49
N ASN A 125 -12.45 -1.24 -3.39
CA ASN A 125 -13.33 -2.40 -3.26
C ASN A 125 -14.37 -2.16 -2.15
N THR A 126 -15.07 -3.21 -1.72
CA THR A 126 -16.08 -3.13 -0.65
C THR A 126 -15.52 -2.91 0.75
N VAL A 127 -14.22 -3.08 0.96
CA VAL A 127 -13.53 -2.86 2.24
C VAL A 127 -12.77 -1.55 2.24
N PHE A 128 -12.09 -1.25 1.11
CA PHE A 128 -11.29 -0.04 0.94
C PHE A 128 -12.01 0.94 0.03
N GLN A 129 -12.13 2.20 0.47
CA GLN A 129 -12.82 3.28 -0.23
C GLN A 129 -14.31 2.96 -0.47
N GLU A 130 -14.94 2.26 0.47
CA GLU A 130 -16.38 2.02 0.44
C GLU A 130 -17.14 3.34 0.26
N GLY A 131 -18.21 3.30 -0.54
CA GLY A 131 -19.05 4.48 -0.80
C GLY A 131 -18.44 5.54 -1.71
N ILE A 132 -17.28 5.28 -2.33
CA ILE A 132 -16.73 6.20 -3.33
C ILE A 132 -17.73 6.42 -4.48
N GLN A 133 -17.90 7.68 -4.87
CA GLN A 133 -18.69 8.08 -6.04
C GLN A 133 -17.81 8.82 -7.02
N ILE A 134 -17.78 8.35 -8.26
CA ILE A 134 -16.97 8.93 -9.31
C ILE A 134 -17.88 9.36 -10.46
N ASN A 135 -17.84 10.62 -10.83
CA ASN A 135 -18.54 11.16 -11.98
C ASN A 135 -17.54 11.51 -13.09
N ILE A 136 -17.83 11.07 -14.31
CA ILE A 136 -17.01 11.30 -15.49
C ILE A 136 -17.72 12.26 -16.42
N PHE A 137 -17.00 13.26 -16.92
CA PHE A 137 -17.53 14.33 -17.74
C PHE A 137 -16.77 14.42 -19.07
N SER A 138 -17.49 14.75 -20.14
CA SER A 138 -16.87 15.17 -21.39
C SER A 138 -16.16 16.53 -21.22
N LYS A 139 -15.36 16.93 -22.21
CA LYS A 139 -14.69 18.24 -22.22
C LYS A 139 -15.67 19.45 -22.19
N GLU A 140 -16.91 19.23 -22.59
CA GLU A 140 -17.99 20.23 -22.53
C GLU A 140 -18.72 20.24 -21.18
N GLY A 141 -18.25 19.48 -20.17
CA GLY A 141 -18.86 19.39 -18.84
C GLY A 141 -20.09 18.51 -18.74
N LYS A 142 -20.41 17.72 -19.79
CA LYS A 142 -21.54 16.80 -19.75
C LYS A 142 -21.18 15.53 -18.99
N LEU A 143 -22.02 15.14 -18.02
CA LEU A 143 -21.90 13.86 -17.32
C LEU A 143 -22.12 12.70 -18.30
N VAL A 144 -21.12 11.81 -18.42
CA VAL A 144 -21.16 10.66 -19.33
C VAL A 144 -21.15 9.32 -18.59
N ALA A 145 -20.67 9.26 -17.35
CA ALA A 145 -20.77 8.07 -16.50
C ALA A 145 -20.72 8.43 -15.02
N SER A 146 -21.31 7.57 -14.19
CA SER A 146 -21.17 7.58 -12.74
C SER A 146 -20.77 6.18 -12.28
N LEU A 147 -19.71 6.08 -11.50
CA LEU A 147 -19.14 4.84 -11.02
C LEU A 147 -19.16 4.80 -9.49
N THR A 148 -19.23 3.61 -8.95
CA THR A 148 -19.09 3.31 -7.52
C THR A 148 -18.05 2.20 -7.33
N ASN A 149 -17.74 1.84 -6.09
CA ASN A 149 -16.87 0.71 -5.77
C ASN A 149 -17.37 -0.66 -6.33
N ASN A 150 -18.64 -0.76 -6.72
CA ASN A 150 -19.24 -1.99 -7.26
C ASN A 150 -19.35 -2.01 -8.79
N THR A 151 -18.89 -0.96 -9.48
CA THR A 151 -18.96 -0.90 -10.95
C THR A 151 -17.67 -1.47 -11.57
N SER A 152 -17.83 -2.16 -12.71
CA SER A 152 -16.70 -2.73 -13.49
C SER A 152 -15.84 -1.69 -14.20
N GLY A 153 -16.14 -0.40 -14.02
CA GLY A 153 -15.46 0.69 -14.71
C GLY A 153 -16.26 1.22 -15.92
N TRP A 154 -15.73 2.26 -16.53
CA TRP A 154 -16.29 2.89 -17.72
C TRP A 154 -15.53 2.47 -18.99
N ASP A 155 -16.24 2.00 -19.99
CA ASP A 155 -15.71 1.48 -21.25
C ASP A 155 -15.59 2.53 -22.37
N GLY A 156 -15.79 3.79 -22.05
CA GLY A 156 -15.76 4.88 -23.04
C GLY A 156 -17.04 4.99 -23.86
N THR A 157 -18.19 4.46 -23.38
CA THR A 157 -19.48 4.60 -24.05
C THR A 157 -20.42 5.54 -23.27
N PHE A 158 -21.37 6.12 -23.97
CA PHE A 158 -22.50 6.87 -23.39
C PHE A 158 -23.80 6.49 -24.10
N LYS A 159 -24.79 5.98 -23.36
CA LYS A 159 -26.07 5.50 -23.91
C LYS A 159 -25.88 4.48 -25.05
N GLY A 160 -24.92 3.56 -24.91
CA GLY A 160 -24.62 2.52 -25.89
C GLY A 160 -23.83 2.99 -27.13
N ARG A 161 -23.40 4.24 -27.17
CA ARG A 161 -22.60 4.78 -28.28
C ARG A 161 -21.17 5.04 -27.84
N LYS A 162 -20.21 4.64 -28.65
CA LYS A 162 -18.79 4.93 -28.43
C LYS A 162 -18.55 6.44 -28.45
N LEU A 163 -17.91 6.96 -27.43
CA LEU A 163 -17.46 8.34 -27.40
C LEU A 163 -16.13 8.52 -28.12
N PRO A 164 -15.82 9.71 -28.63
CA PRO A 164 -14.59 9.96 -29.40
C PRO A 164 -13.35 9.90 -28.50
N SER A 165 -12.19 9.61 -29.11
CA SER A 165 -10.89 9.82 -28.46
C SER A 165 -10.74 11.28 -28.06
N SER A 166 -10.59 11.53 -26.76
CA SER A 166 -10.51 12.87 -26.17
C SER A 166 -10.08 12.73 -24.70
N ASP A 167 -9.82 13.85 -24.07
CA ASP A 167 -9.71 13.92 -22.61
C ASP A 167 -11.09 14.01 -21.96
N TYR A 168 -11.22 13.31 -20.85
CA TYR A 168 -12.40 13.27 -20.00
C TYR A 168 -12.00 13.65 -18.58
N TRP A 169 -12.86 14.38 -17.91
CA TRP A 169 -12.64 14.85 -16.55
C TRP A 169 -13.38 13.97 -15.57
N PHE A 170 -12.86 13.84 -14.36
CA PHE A 170 -13.58 13.15 -13.30
C PHE A 170 -13.57 13.92 -11.99
N THR A 171 -14.58 13.66 -11.19
CA THR A 171 -14.63 13.97 -9.76
C THR A 171 -14.87 12.68 -9.02
N ALA A 172 -14.05 12.41 -8.00
CA ALA A 172 -14.21 11.26 -7.11
C ALA A 172 -14.40 11.77 -5.69
N THR A 173 -15.53 11.43 -5.08
CA THR A 173 -15.90 11.83 -3.73
C THR A 173 -15.87 10.60 -2.83
N LEU A 174 -15.07 10.65 -1.77
CA LEU A 174 -15.01 9.62 -0.74
C LEU A 174 -16.12 9.83 0.30
N ILE A 175 -16.43 8.78 1.06
CA ILE A 175 -17.44 8.82 2.13
C ILE A 175 -17.13 9.85 3.22
N ASN A 176 -15.86 10.16 3.45
CA ASN A 176 -15.42 11.19 4.41
C ASN A 176 -15.52 12.62 3.85
N GLY A 177 -16.06 12.79 2.63
CA GLY A 177 -16.22 14.08 1.97
C GLY A 177 -14.98 14.58 1.20
N GLN A 178 -13.88 13.85 1.23
CA GLN A 178 -12.70 14.20 0.43
C GLN A 178 -12.99 14.06 -1.06
N VAL A 179 -12.59 15.06 -1.85
CA VAL A 179 -12.84 15.12 -3.29
C VAL A 179 -11.52 15.14 -4.05
N TYR A 180 -11.41 14.26 -5.01
CA TYR A 180 -10.34 14.23 -6.00
C TYR A 180 -10.90 14.64 -7.36
N THR A 181 -10.12 15.41 -8.09
CA THR A 181 -10.45 15.81 -9.46
C THR A 181 -9.27 15.57 -10.38
N GLY A 182 -9.54 15.27 -11.63
CA GLY A 182 -8.49 15.06 -12.61
C GLY A 182 -9.05 14.81 -13.99
N TYR A 183 -8.17 14.39 -14.88
CA TYR A 183 -8.52 14.00 -16.24
C TYR A 183 -7.75 12.77 -16.66
N PHE A 184 -8.27 12.09 -17.67
CA PHE A 184 -7.65 10.96 -18.35
C PHE A 184 -8.03 10.97 -19.82
N SER A 185 -7.21 10.32 -20.65
CA SER A 185 -7.42 10.26 -22.10
C SER A 185 -8.10 8.96 -22.51
N LEU A 186 -9.20 9.04 -23.25
CA LEU A 186 -9.75 7.92 -24.02
C LEU A 186 -9.05 7.87 -25.37
N LYS A 187 -8.41 6.73 -25.65
CA LYS A 187 -7.69 6.45 -26.91
C LYS A 187 -8.34 5.26 -27.62
N ARG A 188 -8.58 5.39 -28.90
CA ARG A 188 -9.13 4.34 -29.77
C ARG A 188 -8.32 4.23 -31.03
#